data_264daf1aa7214b379ebcdea06c0135d0
#
_entry.id   264daf1aa7214b379ebcdea06c0135d0
#
_cell.length_a   1.000
_cell.length_b   1.000
_cell.length_c   1.000
_cell.angle_alpha   90.00
_cell.angle_beta   90.00
_cell.angle_gamma   90.00
#
_symmetry.space_group_name_H-M   'P 1'
#
loop_
_entity.id
_entity.type
_entity.pdbx_description
1 polymer ?
#
loop_
_entity_poly.entity_id
_entity_poly.type
_entity_poly.pdbx_seq_one_letter_code
_entity_poly.pdbx_strand_id
1 'polypeptide(L)'
;KYRALGDVVIFLAYALLPTLGTCYVATGVVDWNVLWIALPVGLITVAILHANNTRDMRTDARAEIQTLAMKLGGKASMYVYCAEVLFPFGWIAGLIAAGTLPLWTLLVMPALVPAIGNVRVVSRFPGKGESAIAGLDEMTAKLQLLFSLLFTLSFVVAGLLS
;
A
#
# COMPACT_ATOMS: atom_id res chain seq x y z
N LYS A 1 6.46 -4.64 17.70
CA LYS A 1 5.21 -4.06 18.23
C LYS A 1 5.46 -2.89 19.18
N TYR A 2 6.47 -2.93 20.04
CA TYR A 2 6.70 -1.92 21.11
C TYR A 2 7.34 -0.59 20.65
N ARG A 3 7.72 -0.42 19.37
CA ARG A 3 8.44 0.78 18.89
C ARG A 3 7.76 1.47 17.69
N ALA A 4 6.52 1.11 17.35
CA ALA A 4 5.78 1.64 16.19
C ALA A 4 6.54 1.52 14.85
N LEU A 5 7.35 0.47 14.68
CA LEU A 5 8.12 0.19 13.47
C LEU A 5 7.44 -0.84 12.55
N GLY A 6 6.21 -1.27 12.87
CA GLY A 6 5.51 -2.31 12.15
C GLY A 6 5.36 -1.99 10.66
N ASP A 7 4.97 -0.76 10.34
CA ASP A 7 4.74 -0.32 8.96
C ASP A 7 6.04 -0.38 8.13
N VAL A 8 7.18 0.04 8.71
CA VAL A 8 8.49 -0.06 8.06
C VAL A 8 8.89 -1.52 7.86
N VAL A 9 8.71 -2.37 8.87
CA VAL A 9 9.05 -3.80 8.78
C VAL A 9 8.20 -4.50 7.71
N ILE A 10 6.90 -4.20 7.63
CA ILE A 10 6.01 -4.74 6.59
C ILE A 10 6.47 -4.28 5.20
N PHE A 11 6.78 -3.00 5.02
CA PHE A 11 7.30 -2.50 3.74
C PHE A 11 8.57 -3.24 3.31
N LEU A 12 9.53 -3.38 4.21
CA LEU A 12 10.79 -4.07 3.93
C LEU A 12 10.57 -5.55 3.62
N ALA A 13 9.80 -6.25 4.44
CA ALA A 13 9.64 -7.71 4.36
C ALA A 13 8.72 -8.16 3.21
N TYR A 14 7.71 -7.37 2.86
CA TYR A 14 6.67 -7.79 1.90
C TYR A 14 6.71 -7.02 0.57
N ALA A 15 7.51 -5.97 0.44
CA ALA A 15 7.68 -5.26 -0.82
C ALA A 15 9.15 -5.20 -1.24
N LEU A 16 10.01 -4.55 -0.45
CA LEU A 16 11.37 -4.26 -0.85
C LEU A 16 12.21 -5.52 -1.03
N LEU A 17 12.34 -6.34 0.01
CA LEU A 17 13.20 -7.53 -0.01
C LEU A 17 12.74 -8.59 -1.04
N PRO A 18 11.43 -8.91 -1.16
CA PRO A 18 10.97 -9.82 -2.20
C PRO A 18 11.27 -9.31 -3.61
N THR A 19 11.08 -8.01 -3.87
CA THR A 19 11.32 -7.43 -5.20
C THR A 19 12.80 -7.45 -5.54
N LEU A 20 13.68 -7.02 -4.62
CA LEU A 20 15.14 -7.09 -4.81
C LEU A 20 15.62 -8.53 -4.96
N GLY A 21 15.12 -9.45 -4.13
CA GLY A 21 15.48 -10.86 -4.18
C GLY A 21 15.08 -11.50 -5.51
N THR A 22 13.87 -11.24 -5.99
CA THR A 22 13.39 -11.73 -7.30
C THR A 22 14.25 -11.18 -8.44
N CYS A 23 14.57 -9.89 -8.42
CA CYS A 23 15.45 -9.27 -9.41
C CYS A 23 16.83 -9.93 -9.40
N TYR A 24 17.42 -10.11 -8.24
CA TYR A 24 18.73 -10.75 -8.09
C TYR A 24 18.72 -12.20 -8.61
N VAL A 25 17.72 -12.99 -8.27
CA VAL A 25 17.61 -14.37 -8.75
C VAL A 25 17.46 -14.43 -10.26
N ALA A 26 16.72 -13.49 -10.85
CA ALA A 26 16.48 -13.46 -12.29
C ALA A 26 17.69 -12.96 -13.11
N THR A 27 18.48 -12.02 -12.56
CA THR A 27 19.51 -11.27 -13.33
C THR A 27 20.93 -11.49 -12.82
N GLY A 28 21.10 -12.00 -11.60
CA GLY A 28 22.40 -12.09 -10.90
C GLY A 28 22.92 -10.75 -10.37
N VAL A 29 22.14 -9.65 -10.52
CA VAL A 29 22.54 -8.30 -10.14
C VAL A 29 21.51 -7.69 -9.19
N VAL A 30 21.99 -6.95 -8.18
CA VAL A 30 21.12 -6.13 -7.32
C VAL A 30 20.85 -4.80 -8.02
N ASP A 31 19.66 -4.65 -8.59
CA ASP A 31 19.24 -3.41 -9.23
C ASP A 31 18.30 -2.61 -8.31
N TRP A 32 18.78 -1.46 -7.82
CA TRP A 32 18.02 -0.58 -6.94
C TRP A 32 16.85 0.14 -7.66
N ASN A 33 16.81 0.14 -8.99
CA ASN A 33 15.71 0.73 -9.75
C ASN A 33 14.40 -0.02 -9.54
N VAL A 34 14.45 -1.29 -9.10
CA VAL A 34 13.24 -2.05 -8.74
C VAL A 34 12.45 -1.41 -7.58
N LEU A 35 13.08 -0.48 -6.82
CA LEU A 35 12.40 0.28 -5.78
C LEU A 35 11.25 1.12 -6.33
N TRP A 36 11.38 1.65 -7.55
CA TRP A 36 10.31 2.42 -8.18
C TRP A 36 9.05 1.59 -8.41
N ILE A 37 9.23 0.27 -8.62
CA ILE A 37 8.14 -0.71 -8.81
C ILE A 37 7.65 -1.23 -7.45
N ALA A 38 8.55 -1.45 -6.48
CA ALA A 38 8.20 -1.96 -5.16
C ALA A 38 7.39 -0.94 -4.33
N LEU A 39 7.68 0.36 -4.48
CA LEU A 39 7.08 1.42 -3.68
C LEU A 39 5.54 1.44 -3.74
N PRO A 40 4.88 1.48 -4.91
CA PRO A 40 3.42 1.53 -4.98
C PRO A 40 2.76 0.28 -4.39
N VAL A 41 3.31 -0.90 -4.65
CA VAL A 41 2.82 -2.17 -4.09
C VAL A 41 3.00 -2.20 -2.57
N GLY A 42 4.18 -1.78 -2.10
CA GLY A 42 4.52 -1.75 -0.68
C GLY A 42 3.65 -0.81 0.13
N LEU A 43 3.31 0.36 -0.40
CA LEU A 43 2.45 1.32 0.29
C LEU A 43 1.04 0.76 0.52
N ILE A 44 0.42 0.12 -0.49
CA ILE A 44 -0.89 -0.51 -0.30
C ILE A 44 -0.81 -1.69 0.68
N THR A 45 0.31 -2.44 0.67
CA THR A 45 0.54 -3.52 1.65
C THR A 45 0.64 -2.98 3.07
N VAL A 46 1.36 -1.87 3.27
CA VAL A 46 1.45 -1.18 4.58
C VAL A 46 0.08 -0.67 5.01
N ALA A 47 -0.72 -0.14 4.08
CA ALA A 47 -2.06 0.36 4.37
C ALA A 47 -2.99 -0.71 4.98
N ILE A 48 -2.80 -2.00 4.68
CA ILE A 48 -3.53 -3.10 5.33
C ILE A 48 -3.23 -3.13 6.83
N LEU A 49 -1.93 -3.11 7.19
CA LEU A 49 -1.52 -3.07 8.59
C LEU A 49 -1.97 -1.75 9.26
N HIS A 50 -1.84 -0.63 8.56
CA HIS A 50 -2.21 0.69 9.06
C HIS A 50 -3.72 0.78 9.37
N ALA A 51 -4.57 0.23 8.49
CA ALA A 51 -6.01 0.10 8.71
C ALA A 51 -6.33 -0.71 9.97
N ASN A 52 -5.68 -1.87 10.12
CA ASN A 52 -5.82 -2.73 11.28
C ASN A 52 -5.39 -2.01 12.57
N ASN A 53 -4.19 -1.41 12.57
CA ASN A 53 -3.65 -0.67 13.71
C ASN A 53 -4.53 0.55 14.08
N THR A 54 -5.16 1.20 13.09
CA THR A 54 -6.07 2.34 13.33
C THR A 54 -7.37 1.87 13.97
N ARG A 55 -7.92 0.73 13.53
CA ARG A 55 -9.11 0.12 14.12
C ARG A 55 -8.85 -0.32 15.56
N ASP A 56 -7.69 -0.90 15.83
CA ASP A 56 -7.41 -1.61 17.06
C ASP A 56 -6.71 -0.74 18.12
N MET A 57 -6.60 0.60 17.92
CA MET A 57 -5.91 1.53 18.84
C MET A 57 -6.26 1.33 20.32
N ARG A 58 -7.55 1.14 20.65
CA ARG A 58 -7.99 0.97 22.07
C ARG A 58 -7.59 -0.39 22.62
N THR A 59 -7.68 -1.44 21.80
CA THR A 59 -7.33 -2.80 22.20
C THR A 59 -5.83 -2.91 22.38
N ASP A 60 -5.05 -2.35 21.46
CA ASP A 60 -3.59 -2.30 21.50
C ASP A 60 -3.09 -1.51 22.72
N ALA A 61 -3.75 -0.40 23.06
CA ALA A 61 -3.42 0.38 24.26
C ALA A 61 -3.58 -0.44 25.54
N ARG A 62 -4.63 -1.28 25.65
CA ARG A 62 -4.83 -2.17 26.80
C ARG A 62 -3.79 -3.29 26.87
N ALA A 63 -3.25 -3.70 25.72
CA ALA A 63 -2.21 -4.72 25.61
C ALA A 63 -0.79 -4.13 25.67
N GLU A 64 -0.64 -2.84 26.01
CA GLU A 64 0.64 -2.12 26.06
C GLU A 64 1.43 -2.16 24.74
N ILE A 65 0.73 -2.35 23.61
CA ILE A 65 1.29 -2.32 22.27
C ILE A 65 1.31 -0.88 21.78
N GLN A 66 2.43 -0.45 21.19
CA GLN A 66 2.54 0.86 20.55
C GLN A 66 2.64 0.71 19.02
N THR A 67 1.64 1.25 18.32
CA THR A 67 1.60 1.29 16.85
C THR A 67 1.87 2.69 16.33
N LEU A 68 2.19 2.82 15.02
CA LEU A 68 2.32 4.12 14.37
C LEU A 68 1.00 4.89 14.44
N ALA A 69 -0.11 4.21 14.18
CA ALA A 69 -1.45 4.80 14.25
C ALA A 69 -1.76 5.43 15.62
N MET A 70 -1.34 4.79 16.72
CA MET A 70 -1.49 5.34 18.07
C MET A 70 -0.64 6.59 18.30
N LYS A 71 0.59 6.63 17.78
CA LYS A 71 1.49 7.80 17.90
C LYS A 71 0.97 8.99 17.12
N LEU A 72 0.40 8.76 15.94
CA LEU A 72 -0.16 9.79 15.08
C LEU A 72 -1.50 10.32 15.60
N GLY A 73 -2.28 9.45 16.27
CA GLY A 73 -3.67 9.71 16.61
C GLY A 73 -4.61 9.55 15.42
N GLY A 74 -5.90 9.37 15.70
CA GLY A 74 -6.87 8.90 14.71
C GLY A 74 -7.02 9.76 13.46
N LYS A 75 -6.97 11.10 13.59
CA LYS A 75 -7.12 12.00 12.44
C LYS A 75 -5.89 11.96 11.51
N ALA A 76 -4.68 11.99 12.07
CA ALA A 76 -3.45 11.92 11.26
C ALA A 76 -3.29 10.52 10.66
N SER A 77 -3.62 9.45 11.39
CA SER A 77 -3.64 8.08 10.90
C SER A 77 -4.56 7.94 9.67
N MET A 78 -5.76 8.55 9.69
CA MET A 78 -6.64 8.59 8.53
C MET A 78 -5.96 9.22 7.30
N TYR A 79 -5.26 10.35 7.46
CA TYR A 79 -4.57 11.00 6.33
C TYR A 79 -3.41 10.17 5.80
N VAL A 80 -2.64 9.52 6.68
CA VAL A 80 -1.55 8.61 6.28
C VAL A 80 -2.12 7.45 5.47
N TYR A 81 -3.18 6.81 5.95
CA TYR A 81 -3.86 5.76 5.19
C TYR A 81 -4.33 6.22 3.81
N CYS A 82 -4.95 7.42 3.71
CA CYS A 82 -5.36 7.97 2.42
C CYS A 82 -4.16 8.15 1.48
N ALA A 83 -3.03 8.63 1.99
CA ALA A 83 -1.81 8.78 1.20
C ALA A 83 -1.29 7.40 0.74
N GLU A 84 -1.25 6.40 1.62
CA GLU A 84 -0.79 5.04 1.30
C GLU A 84 -1.59 4.38 0.18
N VAL A 85 -2.90 4.61 0.10
CA VAL A 85 -3.75 3.98 -0.93
C VAL A 85 -3.92 4.81 -2.21
N LEU A 86 -3.71 6.13 -2.18
CA LEU A 86 -3.88 7.00 -3.36
C LEU A 86 -2.57 7.36 -4.04
N PHE A 87 -1.49 7.60 -3.28
CA PHE A 87 -0.18 7.96 -3.82
C PHE A 87 0.35 6.97 -4.87
N PRO A 88 0.16 5.63 -4.74
CA PRO A 88 0.58 4.66 -5.74
C PRO A 88 0.14 4.97 -7.16
N PHE A 89 -1.07 5.47 -7.35
CA PHE A 89 -1.60 5.80 -8.68
C PHE A 89 -0.93 7.04 -9.28
N GLY A 90 -0.74 8.09 -8.48
CA GLY A 90 0.00 9.29 -8.89
C GLY A 90 1.48 8.97 -9.18
N TRP A 91 2.08 8.09 -8.38
CA TRP A 91 3.45 7.62 -8.57
C TRP A 91 3.64 6.92 -9.91
N ILE A 92 2.78 5.96 -10.24
CA ILE A 92 2.80 5.24 -11.52
C ILE A 92 2.59 6.22 -12.69
N ALA A 93 1.62 7.13 -12.59
CA ALA A 93 1.42 8.16 -13.61
C ALA A 93 2.65 9.04 -13.82
N GLY A 94 3.33 9.42 -12.74
CA GLY A 94 4.59 10.16 -12.79
C GLY A 94 5.71 9.37 -13.48
N LEU A 95 5.86 8.08 -13.17
CA LEU A 95 6.88 7.22 -13.80
C LEU A 95 6.60 6.98 -15.29
N ILE A 96 5.33 6.91 -15.69
CA ILE A 96 4.95 6.84 -17.12
C ILE A 96 5.32 8.15 -17.82
N ALA A 97 4.99 9.29 -17.20
CA ALA A 97 5.32 10.61 -17.76
C ALA A 97 6.84 10.83 -17.87
N ALA A 98 7.63 10.25 -16.96
CA ALA A 98 9.09 10.25 -17.00
C ALA A 98 9.69 9.22 -17.99
N GLY A 99 8.87 8.43 -18.69
CA GLY A 99 9.35 7.38 -19.61
C GLY A 99 9.98 6.16 -18.91
N THR A 100 9.84 6.05 -17.58
CA THR A 100 10.41 4.94 -16.79
C THR A 100 9.55 3.68 -16.85
N LEU A 101 8.21 3.84 -16.93
CA LEU A 101 7.27 2.74 -17.06
C LEU A 101 6.53 2.79 -18.41
N PRO A 102 6.18 1.63 -18.97
CA PRO A 102 5.40 1.58 -20.21
C PRO A 102 3.97 2.11 -19.99
N LEU A 103 3.36 2.67 -21.03
CA LEU A 103 1.99 3.20 -21.00
C LEU A 103 0.97 2.15 -20.55
N TRP A 104 1.22 0.88 -20.82
CA TRP A 104 0.39 -0.24 -20.38
C TRP A 104 0.20 -0.33 -18.88
N THR A 105 1.09 0.28 -18.07
CA THR A 105 0.90 0.34 -16.60
C THR A 105 -0.31 1.16 -16.17
N LEU A 106 -0.95 1.92 -17.06
CA LEU A 106 -2.27 2.51 -16.82
C LEU A 106 -3.37 1.46 -16.58
N LEU A 107 -3.15 0.19 -16.89
CA LEU A 107 -4.06 -0.90 -16.52
C LEU A 107 -4.33 -1.01 -15.01
N VAL A 108 -3.53 -0.39 -14.17
CA VAL A 108 -3.81 -0.32 -12.71
C VAL A 108 -4.95 0.65 -12.35
N MET A 109 -5.30 1.59 -13.25
CA MET A 109 -6.25 2.66 -12.93
C MET A 109 -7.65 2.18 -12.49
N PRO A 110 -8.21 1.05 -12.97
CA PRO A 110 -9.46 0.50 -12.42
C PRO A 110 -9.42 0.24 -10.91
N ALA A 111 -8.23 -0.06 -10.33
CA ALA A 111 -8.07 -0.23 -8.90
C ALA A 111 -8.27 1.07 -8.10
N LEU A 112 -8.27 2.23 -8.75
CA LEU A 112 -8.58 3.52 -8.12
C LEU A 112 -10.03 3.57 -7.59
N VAL A 113 -10.95 2.83 -8.21
CA VAL A 113 -12.36 2.79 -7.77
C VAL A 113 -12.49 2.23 -6.35
N PRO A 114 -12.00 1.01 -6.03
CA PRO A 114 -12.00 0.52 -4.65
C PRO A 114 -11.10 1.36 -3.73
N ALA A 115 -9.99 1.94 -4.20
CA ALA A 115 -9.16 2.84 -3.39
C ALA A 115 -9.96 4.06 -2.88
N ILE A 116 -10.73 4.72 -3.77
CA ILE A 116 -11.63 5.82 -3.39
C ILE A 116 -12.72 5.32 -2.44
N GLY A 117 -13.24 4.11 -2.64
CA GLY A 117 -14.17 3.46 -1.72
C GLY A 117 -13.61 3.36 -0.31
N ASN A 118 -12.39 2.86 -0.18
CA ASN A 118 -11.67 2.74 1.10
C ASN A 118 -11.45 4.11 1.76
N VAL A 119 -11.06 5.13 0.98
CA VAL A 119 -10.91 6.52 1.47
C VAL A 119 -12.23 7.05 2.04
N ARG A 120 -13.37 6.78 1.39
CA ARG A 120 -14.69 7.19 1.91
C ARG A 120 -15.04 6.49 3.22
N VAL A 121 -14.63 5.25 3.39
CA VAL A 121 -14.83 4.49 4.64
C VAL A 121 -13.98 5.07 5.75
N VAL A 122 -12.66 5.24 5.54
CA VAL A 122 -11.75 5.75 6.58
C VAL A 122 -12.08 7.18 6.98
N SER A 123 -12.61 8.00 6.07
CA SER A 123 -13.01 9.39 6.35
C SER A 123 -14.13 9.51 7.38
N ARG A 124 -14.86 8.43 7.67
CA ARG A 124 -15.89 8.38 8.71
C ARG A 124 -15.34 8.14 10.11
N PHE A 125 -14.09 7.67 10.21
CA PHE A 125 -13.45 7.27 11.46
C PHE A 125 -13.43 8.39 12.51
N PRO A 126 -13.03 9.65 12.21
CA PRO A 126 -12.95 10.71 13.21
C PRO A 126 -14.29 11.04 13.88
N GLY A 127 -15.42 10.79 13.20
CA GLY A 127 -16.76 11.10 13.72
C GLY A 127 -17.51 9.88 14.31
N LYS A 128 -17.19 8.67 13.84
CA LYS A 128 -17.93 7.45 14.16
C LYS A 128 -17.11 6.39 14.90
N GLY A 129 -15.79 6.60 15.01
CA GLY A 129 -14.88 5.69 15.74
C GLY A 129 -14.60 4.38 14.99
N GLU A 130 -14.10 3.40 15.74
CA GLU A 130 -13.57 2.13 15.24
C GLU A 130 -14.58 1.31 14.44
N SER A 131 -15.86 1.34 14.82
CA SER A 131 -16.92 0.62 14.12
C SER A 131 -17.10 1.07 12.65
N ALA A 132 -16.75 2.32 12.34
CA ALA A 132 -16.87 2.86 10.98
C ALA A 132 -15.84 2.29 10.00
N ILE A 133 -14.76 1.73 10.54
CA ILE A 133 -13.65 1.14 9.76
C ILE A 133 -13.50 -0.36 10.00
N ALA A 134 -14.51 -0.99 10.59
CA ALA A 134 -14.59 -2.44 10.70
C ALA A 134 -14.51 -3.06 9.29
N GLY A 135 -13.52 -3.92 9.04
CA GLY A 135 -13.30 -4.54 7.73
C GLY A 135 -12.53 -3.68 6.71
N LEU A 136 -12.02 -2.49 7.09
CA LEU A 136 -11.21 -1.67 6.19
C LEU A 136 -9.90 -2.37 5.78
N ASP A 137 -9.30 -3.15 6.65
CA ASP A 137 -8.15 -4.01 6.39
C ASP A 137 -8.45 -5.06 5.30
N GLU A 138 -9.61 -5.73 5.37
CA GLU A 138 -10.05 -6.67 4.34
C GLU A 138 -10.32 -5.97 2.99
N MET A 139 -10.97 -4.81 3.02
CA MET A 139 -11.18 -3.99 1.81
C MET A 139 -9.84 -3.58 1.18
N THR A 140 -8.86 -3.23 2.00
CA THR A 140 -7.51 -2.86 1.54
C THR A 140 -6.75 -4.07 0.99
N ALA A 141 -6.92 -5.25 1.56
CA ALA A 141 -6.34 -6.49 1.03
C ALA A 141 -6.92 -6.84 -0.36
N LYS A 142 -8.23 -6.64 -0.56
CA LYS A 142 -8.87 -6.78 -1.88
C LYS A 142 -8.34 -5.77 -2.89
N LEU A 143 -8.15 -4.51 -2.47
CA LEU A 143 -7.51 -3.48 -3.29
C LEU A 143 -6.08 -3.90 -3.68
N GLN A 144 -5.29 -4.38 -2.71
CA GLN A 144 -3.92 -4.85 -2.94
C GLN A 144 -3.88 -5.98 -3.98
N LEU A 145 -4.76 -6.97 -3.85
CA LEU A 145 -4.84 -8.07 -4.79
C LEU A 145 -5.15 -7.58 -6.21
N LEU A 146 -6.19 -6.76 -6.36
CA LEU A 146 -6.59 -6.20 -7.66
C LEU A 146 -5.47 -5.37 -8.27
N PHE A 147 -4.86 -4.47 -7.48
CA PHE A 147 -3.77 -3.62 -7.93
C PHE A 147 -2.57 -4.47 -8.42
N SER A 148 -2.15 -5.45 -7.63
CA SER A 148 -1.02 -6.31 -7.98
C SER A 148 -1.28 -7.15 -9.23
N LEU A 149 -2.49 -7.70 -9.40
CA LEU A 149 -2.86 -8.44 -10.60
C LEU A 149 -2.83 -7.55 -11.84
N LEU A 150 -3.42 -6.36 -11.78
CA LEU A 150 -3.44 -5.42 -12.91
C LEU A 150 -2.04 -4.89 -13.23
N PHE A 151 -1.23 -4.63 -12.20
CA PHE A 151 0.14 -4.17 -12.36
C PHE A 151 1.02 -5.25 -13.01
N THR A 152 0.92 -6.50 -12.55
CA THR A 152 1.61 -7.64 -13.18
C THR A 152 1.16 -7.84 -14.63
N LEU A 153 -0.16 -7.81 -14.88
CA LEU A 153 -0.72 -7.95 -16.22
C LEU A 153 -0.18 -6.87 -17.17
N SER A 154 -0.01 -5.64 -16.68
CA SER A 154 0.50 -4.53 -17.48
C SER A 154 1.91 -4.78 -18.03
N PHE A 155 2.79 -5.41 -17.26
CA PHE A 155 4.14 -5.78 -17.71
C PHE A 155 4.10 -6.96 -18.68
N VAL A 156 3.21 -7.94 -18.46
CA VAL A 156 3.01 -9.05 -19.41
C VAL A 156 2.55 -8.51 -20.77
N VAL A 157 1.55 -7.62 -20.76
CA VAL A 157 1.06 -6.99 -22.01
C VAL A 157 2.15 -6.16 -22.68
N ALA A 158 2.90 -5.37 -21.92
CA ALA A 158 4.02 -4.59 -22.45
C ALA A 158 5.07 -5.48 -23.12
N GLY A 159 5.44 -6.61 -22.49
CA GLY A 159 6.42 -7.54 -23.03
C GLY A 159 5.95 -8.35 -24.24
N LEU A 160 4.62 -8.55 -24.39
CA LEU A 160 4.06 -9.24 -25.56
C LEU A 160 3.90 -8.31 -26.79
N LEU A 161 3.85 -7.00 -26.58
CA LEU A 161 3.58 -6.00 -27.62
C LEU A 161 4.82 -5.13 -27.95
N SER A 162 5.96 -5.38 -27.29
CA SER A 162 7.26 -4.80 -27.60
C SER A 162 8.01 -5.66 -28.62
#